data_dd2ce8caee8c387205b66b36cb5f43fb
#
_entry.id   dd2ce8caee8c387205b66b36cb5f43fb
#
_cell.length_a   1.000
_cell.length_b   1.000
_cell.length_c   1.000
_cell.angle_alpha   90.00
_cell.angle_beta   90.00
_cell.angle_gamma   90.00
#
_symmetry.space_group_name_H-M   'P 1'
#
loop_
_entity.id
_entity.type
_entity.pdbx_description
1 polymer ?
#
loop_
_entity_poly.entity_id
_entity_poly.type
_entity_poly.pdbx_seq_one_letter_code
_entity_poly.pdbx_strand_id
1 'polypeptide(L)'
;MKKIKNFISSPFFSEKVFPEIKRFLAVVFFTMIYGFGVSWFLEQSAVPMYTGGIPGIAQVVRDIIVKSNPDFNGDIFMSLFIVTANIPILILGWFGVSKRFTIYSLVSVVIQSVVIGIIPKVDLGLNDPSHALLASVLGGLLIGVGVGGALKYGTSTGGFDIVAQYWSFKKGQSVGFISMTLNIVIATAGALITGGKVHGGVQIGAGLVFSYTMVRLIVTTLATDKVHTAYHYLSVEIITENPLEIIESVLYKMGRGVTLTKVSGAYSNVEKTKIMVVISSYELQSMLEIINKIDQKAFVISRPVKNVHGNFKRKRIA
;
A
#
# COMPACT_ATOMS: atom_id res chain seq x y z
N MET A 1 -2.42 7.92 -38.31
CA MET A 1 -1.53 8.62 -37.38
C MET A 1 -2.09 9.95 -36.86
N LYS A 2 -2.59 10.90 -37.67
CA LYS A 2 -3.17 12.19 -37.22
C LYS A 2 -4.30 12.05 -36.19
N LYS A 3 -5.26 11.10 -36.34
CA LYS A 3 -6.37 10.87 -35.40
C LYS A 3 -5.90 10.43 -34.00
N ILE A 4 -4.85 9.59 -33.95
CA ILE A 4 -4.28 9.13 -32.67
C ILE A 4 -3.55 10.28 -31.96
N LYS A 5 -2.81 11.11 -32.73
CA LYS A 5 -2.10 12.28 -32.17
C LYS A 5 -3.08 13.32 -31.59
N ASN A 6 -4.20 13.57 -32.30
CA ASN A 6 -5.26 14.46 -31.82
C ASN A 6 -6.02 13.91 -30.62
N PHE A 7 -6.18 12.59 -30.50
CA PHE A 7 -6.78 11.96 -29.32
C PHE A 7 -5.87 12.07 -28.10
N ILE A 8 -4.56 11.80 -28.26
CA ILE A 8 -3.57 11.90 -27.17
C ILE A 8 -3.42 13.34 -26.65
N SER A 9 -3.58 14.35 -27.53
CA SER A 9 -3.52 15.77 -27.16
C SER A 9 -4.85 16.33 -26.64
N SER A 10 -5.92 15.52 -26.57
CA SER A 10 -7.22 15.98 -26.11
C SER A 10 -7.25 16.14 -24.57
N PRO A 11 -7.96 17.15 -24.03
CA PRO A 11 -8.17 17.30 -22.59
C PRO A 11 -8.78 16.06 -21.94
N PHE A 12 -9.66 15.36 -22.67
CA PHE A 12 -10.26 14.10 -22.22
C PHE A 12 -9.20 13.03 -21.97
N PHE A 13 -8.21 12.88 -22.86
CA PHE A 13 -7.14 11.89 -22.68
C PHE A 13 -6.25 12.25 -21.48
N SER A 14 -5.80 13.50 -21.40
CA SER A 14 -4.88 13.95 -20.34
C SER A 14 -5.52 13.93 -18.96
N GLU A 15 -6.82 14.27 -18.83
CA GLU A 15 -7.49 14.39 -17.54
C GLU A 15 -8.18 13.10 -17.07
N LYS A 16 -8.66 12.25 -17.99
CA LYS A 16 -9.42 11.05 -17.64
C LYS A 16 -8.71 9.74 -17.99
N VAL A 17 -8.12 9.62 -19.17
CA VAL A 17 -7.57 8.35 -19.64
C VAL A 17 -6.14 8.13 -19.14
N PHE A 18 -5.28 9.13 -19.25
CA PHE A 18 -3.87 9.02 -18.83
C PHE A 18 -3.68 8.69 -17.34
N PRO A 19 -4.41 9.28 -16.40
CA PRO A 19 -4.32 8.89 -14.99
C PRO A 19 -4.72 7.43 -14.72
N GLU A 20 -5.72 6.91 -15.47
CA GLU A 20 -6.13 5.50 -15.33
C GLU A 20 -5.07 4.54 -15.88
N ILE A 21 -4.47 4.85 -17.05
CA ILE A 21 -3.35 4.07 -17.60
C ILE A 21 -2.17 4.07 -16.62
N LYS A 22 -1.80 5.24 -16.10
CA LYS A 22 -0.72 5.35 -15.10
C LYS A 22 -1.00 4.52 -13.86
N ARG A 23 -2.25 4.55 -13.36
CA ARG A 23 -2.69 3.73 -12.22
C ARG A 23 -2.58 2.25 -12.53
N PHE A 24 -3.12 1.81 -13.67
CA PHE A 24 -3.06 0.41 -14.09
C PHE A 24 -1.62 -0.11 -14.17
N LEU A 25 -0.75 0.63 -14.86
CA LEU A 25 0.67 0.26 -14.97
C LEU A 25 1.37 0.23 -13.61
N ALA A 26 1.07 1.18 -12.73
CA ALA A 26 1.61 1.20 -11.38
C ALA A 26 1.13 -0.02 -10.55
N VAL A 27 -0.16 -0.37 -10.64
CA VAL A 27 -0.71 -1.55 -9.97
C VAL A 27 -0.02 -2.82 -10.45
N VAL A 28 0.12 -3.00 -11.76
CA VAL A 28 0.84 -4.14 -12.36
C VAL A 28 2.28 -4.20 -11.82
N PHE A 29 3.01 -3.09 -11.92
CA PHE A 29 4.41 -3.01 -11.51
C PHE A 29 4.61 -3.33 -10.03
N PHE A 30 3.86 -2.68 -9.14
CA PHE A 30 4.01 -2.90 -7.70
C PHE A 30 3.54 -4.28 -7.26
N THR A 31 2.52 -4.83 -7.91
CA THR A 31 2.08 -6.21 -7.62
C THR A 31 3.11 -7.25 -8.08
N MET A 32 3.78 -7.01 -9.20
CA MET A 32 4.90 -7.87 -9.63
C MET A 32 6.06 -7.80 -8.64
N ILE A 33 6.45 -6.62 -8.16
CA ILE A 33 7.48 -6.48 -7.12
C ILE A 33 7.10 -7.26 -5.86
N TYR A 34 5.84 -7.15 -5.42
CA TYR A 34 5.31 -7.94 -4.30
C TYR A 34 5.47 -9.45 -4.56
N GLY A 35 4.99 -9.93 -5.72
CA GLY A 35 5.03 -11.34 -6.07
C GLY A 35 6.46 -11.89 -6.14
N PHE A 36 7.40 -11.14 -6.71
CA PHE A 36 8.82 -11.52 -6.76
C PHE A 36 9.44 -11.56 -5.36
N GLY A 37 9.08 -10.63 -4.48
CA GLY A 37 9.51 -10.67 -3.09
C GLY A 37 9.08 -11.96 -2.38
N VAL A 38 7.86 -12.43 -2.63
CA VAL A 38 7.35 -13.71 -2.11
C VAL A 38 8.05 -14.87 -2.79
N SER A 39 7.97 -14.96 -4.11
CA SER A 39 8.33 -16.14 -4.89
C SER A 39 9.85 -16.41 -4.93
N TRP A 40 10.67 -15.36 -5.06
CA TRP A 40 12.11 -15.49 -5.24
C TRP A 40 12.92 -15.38 -3.94
N PHE A 41 12.40 -14.70 -2.93
CA PHE A 41 13.10 -14.51 -1.65
C PHE A 41 12.54 -15.39 -0.54
N LEU A 42 11.23 -15.35 -0.30
CA LEU A 42 10.67 -16.08 0.84
C LEU A 42 10.49 -17.57 0.55
N GLU A 43 9.97 -17.93 -0.62
CA GLU A 43 9.73 -19.33 -1.01
C GLU A 43 11.03 -20.10 -1.30
N GLN A 44 12.14 -19.40 -1.60
CA GLN A 44 13.44 -20.00 -1.85
C GLN A 44 14.33 -20.05 -0.60
N SER A 45 13.91 -19.47 0.49
CA SER A 45 14.69 -19.48 1.72
C SER A 45 14.68 -20.87 2.38
N ALA A 46 15.85 -21.31 2.85
CA ALA A 46 15.98 -22.56 3.62
C ALA A 46 15.12 -22.55 4.90
N VAL A 47 14.96 -21.38 5.52
CA VAL A 47 14.04 -21.22 6.66
C VAL A 47 12.69 -20.76 6.13
N PRO A 48 11.62 -21.56 6.31
CA PRO A 48 10.27 -21.16 5.89
C PRO A 48 9.86 -19.83 6.49
N MET A 49 9.33 -18.94 5.67
CA MET A 49 8.82 -17.65 6.10
C MET A 49 7.43 -17.40 5.50
N TYR A 50 6.51 -17.01 6.34
CA TYR A 50 5.13 -16.81 5.93
C TYR A 50 4.87 -15.37 5.53
N THR A 51 4.13 -15.19 4.43
CA THR A 51 3.61 -13.88 4.03
C THR A 51 2.44 -13.46 4.93
N GLY A 52 2.01 -12.22 4.78
CA GLY A 52 0.76 -11.78 5.39
C GLY A 52 -0.46 -12.02 4.48
N GLY A 53 -1.64 -11.82 5.05
CA GLY A 53 -2.89 -11.85 4.30
C GLY A 53 -3.28 -13.23 3.77
N ILE A 54 -4.03 -13.23 2.67
CA ILE A 54 -4.50 -14.47 2.03
C ILE A 54 -3.35 -15.37 1.53
N PRO A 55 -2.28 -14.85 0.91
CA PRO A 55 -1.14 -15.70 0.54
C PRO A 55 -0.51 -16.41 1.74
N GLY A 56 -0.43 -15.75 2.90
CA GLY A 56 0.08 -16.38 4.12
C GLY A 56 -0.80 -17.52 4.61
N ILE A 57 -2.11 -17.35 4.57
CA ILE A 57 -3.06 -18.45 4.87
C ILE A 57 -2.89 -19.59 3.86
N ALA A 58 -2.77 -19.27 2.57
CA ALA A 58 -2.55 -20.26 1.53
C ALA A 58 -1.26 -21.07 1.78
N GLN A 59 -0.16 -20.41 2.19
CA GLN A 59 1.09 -21.08 2.58
C GLN A 59 0.88 -22.04 3.75
N VAL A 60 0.18 -21.60 4.81
CA VAL A 60 -0.11 -22.43 5.97
C VAL A 60 -0.93 -23.66 5.58
N VAL A 61 -1.98 -23.50 4.79
CA VAL A 61 -2.84 -24.61 4.32
C VAL A 61 -2.06 -25.53 3.39
N ARG A 62 -1.29 -25.00 2.42
CA ARG A 62 -0.40 -25.77 1.56
C ARG A 62 0.53 -26.66 2.38
N ASP A 63 1.19 -26.11 3.39
CA ASP A 63 2.18 -26.83 4.19
C ASP A 63 1.56 -27.94 5.05
N ILE A 64 0.30 -27.78 5.45
CA ILE A 64 -0.48 -28.85 6.08
C ILE A 64 -0.75 -29.98 5.09
N ILE A 65 -1.20 -29.65 3.87
CA ILE A 65 -1.54 -30.65 2.83
C ILE A 65 -0.29 -31.39 2.37
N VAL A 66 0.80 -30.67 2.06
CA VAL A 66 2.09 -31.26 1.63
C VAL A 66 2.66 -32.18 2.69
N LYS A 67 2.42 -31.90 3.98
CA LYS A 67 2.82 -32.80 5.07
C LYS A 67 2.16 -34.17 4.99
N SER A 68 0.91 -34.23 4.52
CA SER A 68 0.13 -35.46 4.39
C SER A 68 0.22 -36.07 2.98
N ASN A 69 0.50 -35.26 1.96
CA ASN A 69 0.61 -35.67 0.57
C ASN A 69 1.79 -34.94 -0.10
N PRO A 70 3.01 -35.51 -0.10
CA PRO A 70 4.20 -34.90 -0.67
C PRO A 70 4.13 -34.58 -2.17
N ASP A 71 3.33 -35.36 -2.93
CA ASP A 71 3.15 -35.17 -4.39
C ASP A 71 2.15 -34.08 -4.75
N PHE A 72 1.61 -33.40 -3.74
CA PHE A 72 0.64 -32.32 -3.95
C PHE A 72 1.28 -31.10 -4.63
N ASN A 73 0.66 -30.64 -5.73
CA ASN A 73 1.13 -29.44 -6.44
C ASN A 73 0.78 -28.17 -5.66
N GLY A 74 1.70 -27.77 -4.77
CA GLY A 74 1.53 -26.62 -3.91
C GLY A 74 1.47 -25.27 -4.65
N ASP A 75 2.13 -25.15 -5.81
CA ASP A 75 2.18 -23.88 -6.56
C ASP A 75 0.83 -23.59 -7.25
N ILE A 76 0.24 -24.60 -7.91
CA ILE A 76 -1.11 -24.47 -8.47
C ILE A 76 -2.13 -24.20 -7.38
N PHE A 77 -2.03 -24.91 -6.24
CA PHE A 77 -2.90 -24.67 -5.09
C PHE A 77 -2.81 -23.23 -4.61
N MET A 78 -1.60 -22.69 -4.43
CA MET A 78 -1.38 -21.29 -4.02
C MET A 78 -2.07 -20.33 -4.96
N SER A 79 -1.90 -20.52 -6.27
CA SER A 79 -2.52 -19.67 -7.30
C SER A 79 -4.06 -19.66 -7.19
N LEU A 80 -4.67 -20.84 -7.14
CA LEU A 80 -6.13 -20.99 -7.05
C LEU A 80 -6.67 -20.47 -5.71
N PHE A 81 -6.00 -20.80 -4.61
CA PHE A 81 -6.42 -20.35 -3.28
C PHE A 81 -6.41 -18.83 -3.14
N ILE A 82 -5.34 -18.17 -3.63
CA ILE A 82 -5.24 -16.71 -3.60
C ILE A 82 -6.42 -16.06 -4.32
N VAL A 83 -6.80 -16.55 -5.50
CA VAL A 83 -7.94 -15.99 -6.25
C VAL A 83 -9.26 -16.26 -5.52
N THR A 84 -9.53 -17.53 -5.19
CA THR A 84 -10.83 -17.94 -4.63
C THR A 84 -11.10 -17.34 -3.26
N ALA A 85 -10.11 -17.34 -2.37
CA ALA A 85 -10.25 -16.79 -1.02
C ALA A 85 -10.36 -15.24 -1.01
N ASN A 86 -9.90 -14.57 -2.06
CA ASN A 86 -10.11 -13.13 -2.20
C ASN A 86 -11.51 -12.75 -2.71
N ILE A 87 -12.30 -13.67 -3.29
CA ILE A 87 -13.64 -13.35 -3.80
C ILE A 87 -14.52 -12.68 -2.73
N PRO A 88 -14.75 -13.28 -1.54
CA PRO A 88 -15.58 -12.66 -0.51
C PRO A 88 -15.02 -11.32 -0.01
N ILE A 89 -13.70 -11.17 0.01
CA ILE A 89 -13.03 -9.93 0.43
C ILE A 89 -13.20 -8.83 -0.63
N LEU A 90 -13.15 -9.18 -1.91
CA LEU A 90 -13.41 -8.25 -3.00
C LEU A 90 -14.90 -7.80 -3.02
N ILE A 91 -15.84 -8.71 -2.71
CA ILE A 91 -17.24 -8.34 -2.53
C ILE A 91 -17.37 -7.31 -1.39
N LEU A 92 -16.72 -7.54 -0.26
CA LEU A 92 -16.71 -6.60 0.85
C LEU A 92 -16.07 -5.25 0.45
N GLY A 93 -14.99 -5.27 -0.33
CA GLY A 93 -14.36 -4.07 -0.87
C GLY A 93 -15.28 -3.28 -1.81
N TRP A 94 -16.06 -3.99 -2.64
CA TRP A 94 -17.00 -3.39 -3.59
C TRP A 94 -18.09 -2.55 -2.91
N PHE A 95 -18.66 -3.08 -1.85
CA PHE A 95 -19.71 -2.39 -1.10
C PHE A 95 -19.17 -1.48 0.01
N GLY A 96 -18.04 -1.82 0.60
CA GLY A 96 -17.52 -1.17 1.82
C GLY A 96 -16.43 -0.13 1.59
N VAL A 97 -15.68 -0.21 0.47
CA VAL A 97 -14.60 0.73 0.17
C VAL A 97 -14.93 1.56 -1.07
N SER A 98 -14.68 1.04 -2.27
CA SER A 98 -15.14 1.63 -3.54
C SER A 98 -15.03 0.63 -4.69
N LYS A 99 -15.88 0.81 -5.72
CA LYS A 99 -15.86 -0.04 -6.92
C LYS A 99 -14.52 0.03 -7.64
N ARG A 100 -13.96 1.23 -7.78
CA ARG A 100 -12.69 1.47 -8.45
C ARG A 100 -11.52 0.80 -7.72
N PHE A 101 -11.44 0.96 -6.41
CA PHE A 101 -10.48 0.26 -5.56
C PHE A 101 -10.56 -1.26 -5.76
N THR A 102 -11.77 -1.81 -5.76
CA THR A 102 -11.98 -3.25 -5.87
C THR A 102 -11.59 -3.81 -7.24
N ILE A 103 -11.91 -3.10 -8.34
CA ILE A 103 -11.50 -3.52 -9.70
C ILE A 103 -9.98 -3.62 -9.80
N TYR A 104 -9.26 -2.59 -9.35
CA TYR A 104 -7.80 -2.62 -9.37
C TYR A 104 -7.21 -3.64 -8.41
N SER A 105 -7.85 -3.89 -7.27
CA SER A 105 -7.45 -4.95 -6.34
C SER A 105 -7.67 -6.34 -6.95
N LEU A 106 -8.73 -6.55 -7.72
CA LEU A 106 -8.93 -7.79 -8.48
C LEU A 106 -7.79 -8.00 -9.50
N VAL A 107 -7.41 -6.97 -10.25
CA VAL A 107 -6.25 -7.03 -11.17
C VAL A 107 -4.98 -7.42 -10.40
N SER A 108 -4.76 -6.80 -9.26
CA SER A 108 -3.61 -7.12 -8.41
C SER A 108 -3.65 -8.57 -7.90
N VAL A 109 -4.79 -9.07 -7.44
CA VAL A 109 -4.96 -10.47 -6.98
C VAL A 109 -4.64 -11.46 -8.11
N VAL A 110 -5.10 -11.21 -9.33
CA VAL A 110 -4.81 -12.08 -10.49
C VAL A 110 -3.31 -12.06 -10.82
N ILE A 111 -2.68 -10.89 -10.89
CA ILE A 111 -1.24 -10.77 -11.18
C ILE A 111 -0.42 -11.50 -10.10
N GLN A 112 -0.74 -11.27 -8.83
CA GLN A 112 -0.03 -11.92 -7.72
C GLN A 112 -0.17 -13.45 -7.76
N SER A 113 -1.36 -13.97 -8.09
CA SER A 113 -1.61 -15.40 -8.21
C SER A 113 -0.76 -16.03 -9.34
N VAL A 114 -0.61 -15.33 -10.47
CA VAL A 114 0.27 -15.75 -11.58
C VAL A 114 1.74 -15.70 -11.16
N VAL A 115 2.18 -14.61 -10.52
CA VAL A 115 3.61 -14.46 -10.13
C VAL A 115 4.00 -15.48 -9.07
N ILE A 116 3.16 -15.73 -8.09
CA ILE A 116 3.49 -16.63 -6.98
C ILE A 116 3.36 -18.10 -7.38
N GLY A 117 2.33 -18.46 -8.17
CA GLY A 117 2.01 -19.85 -8.43
C GLY A 117 2.41 -20.37 -9.81
N ILE A 118 2.68 -19.52 -10.80
CA ILE A 118 2.90 -19.93 -12.19
C ILE A 118 4.30 -19.54 -12.70
N ILE A 119 4.82 -18.36 -12.34
CA ILE A 119 6.14 -17.93 -12.81
C ILE A 119 7.22 -18.79 -12.14
N PRO A 120 8.19 -19.32 -12.94
CA PRO A 120 9.28 -20.11 -12.38
C PRO A 120 10.07 -19.34 -11.33
N LYS A 121 10.37 -20.01 -10.22
CA LYS A 121 11.18 -19.48 -9.14
C LYS A 121 12.64 -19.46 -9.58
N VAL A 122 13.28 -18.30 -9.46
CA VAL A 122 14.71 -18.15 -9.77
C VAL A 122 15.52 -18.52 -8.53
N ASP A 123 16.46 -19.44 -8.67
CA ASP A 123 17.38 -19.76 -7.59
C ASP A 123 18.39 -18.61 -7.41
N LEU A 124 18.26 -17.90 -6.30
CA LEU A 124 19.15 -16.81 -5.92
C LEU A 124 20.30 -17.23 -4.99
N GLY A 125 20.48 -18.54 -4.80
CA GLY A 125 21.48 -19.07 -3.86
C GLY A 125 21.14 -18.81 -2.39
N LEU A 126 19.87 -18.63 -2.06
CA LEU A 126 19.40 -18.35 -0.68
C LEU A 126 18.99 -19.62 0.08
N ASN A 127 19.40 -20.79 -0.41
CA ASN A 127 19.01 -22.11 0.12
C ASN A 127 19.78 -22.51 1.39
N ASP A 128 20.74 -21.69 1.85
CA ASP A 128 21.45 -21.91 3.11
C ASP A 128 20.74 -21.19 4.27
N PRO A 129 20.58 -21.85 5.45
CA PRO A 129 19.98 -21.21 6.63
C PRO A 129 20.66 -19.91 7.08
N SER A 130 21.98 -19.76 6.82
CA SER A 130 22.72 -18.52 7.12
C SER A 130 22.22 -17.30 6.32
N HIS A 131 21.59 -17.52 5.15
CA HIS A 131 21.04 -16.48 4.29
C HIS A 131 19.59 -16.09 4.68
N ALA A 132 18.98 -16.77 5.65
CA ALA A 132 17.58 -16.52 6.03
C ALA A 132 17.30 -15.08 6.46
N LEU A 133 18.27 -14.44 7.14
CA LEU A 133 18.16 -13.02 7.50
C LEU A 133 18.12 -12.14 6.23
N LEU A 134 19.01 -12.39 5.28
CA LEU A 134 19.05 -11.65 4.01
C LEU A 134 17.75 -11.82 3.24
N ALA A 135 17.25 -13.08 3.12
CA ALA A 135 15.99 -13.37 2.47
C ALA A 135 14.80 -12.68 3.16
N SER A 136 14.76 -12.66 4.50
CA SER A 136 13.70 -12.00 5.27
C SER A 136 13.69 -10.48 5.07
N VAL A 137 14.86 -9.85 5.03
CA VAL A 137 15.00 -8.39 4.85
C VAL A 137 14.69 -7.98 3.42
N LEU A 138 15.31 -8.61 2.42
CA LEU A 138 15.10 -8.25 1.01
C LEU A 138 13.70 -8.62 0.54
N GLY A 139 13.21 -9.82 0.89
CA GLY A 139 11.84 -10.22 0.60
C GLY A 139 10.83 -9.30 1.28
N GLY A 140 11.05 -8.98 2.57
CA GLY A 140 10.23 -8.03 3.31
C GLY A 140 10.21 -6.62 2.70
N LEU A 141 11.36 -6.14 2.22
CA LEU A 141 11.49 -4.84 1.54
C LEU A 141 10.68 -4.81 0.23
N LEU A 142 10.86 -5.81 -0.64
CA LEU A 142 10.14 -5.90 -1.91
C LEU A 142 8.63 -6.03 -1.70
N ILE A 143 8.21 -6.87 -0.76
CA ILE A 143 6.80 -7.00 -0.38
C ILE A 143 6.25 -5.65 0.11
N GLY A 144 6.98 -4.96 0.99
CA GLY A 144 6.56 -3.67 1.54
C GLY A 144 6.48 -2.57 0.49
N VAL A 145 7.43 -2.49 -0.43
CA VAL A 145 7.39 -1.58 -1.58
C VAL A 145 6.22 -1.90 -2.50
N GLY A 146 5.97 -3.18 -2.77
CA GLY A 146 4.83 -3.64 -3.59
C GLY A 146 3.49 -3.27 -2.96
N VAL A 147 3.28 -3.61 -1.68
CA VAL A 147 2.05 -3.26 -0.93
C VAL A 147 1.87 -1.75 -0.83
N GLY A 148 2.91 -1.03 -0.38
CA GLY A 148 2.85 0.42 -0.21
C GLY A 148 2.61 1.16 -1.51
N GLY A 149 3.23 0.70 -2.61
CA GLY A 149 3.01 1.23 -3.94
C GLY A 149 1.60 0.98 -4.45
N ALA A 150 1.06 -0.23 -4.29
CA ALA A 150 -0.32 -0.55 -4.64
C ALA A 150 -1.31 0.34 -3.88
N LEU A 151 -1.16 0.47 -2.56
CA LEU A 151 -1.98 1.34 -1.72
C LEU A 151 -1.90 2.81 -2.12
N LYS A 152 -0.70 3.31 -2.47
CA LYS A 152 -0.50 4.69 -2.94
C LYS A 152 -1.32 5.01 -4.19
N TYR A 153 -1.54 4.04 -5.06
CA TYR A 153 -2.36 4.18 -6.26
C TYR A 153 -3.83 3.79 -6.05
N GLY A 154 -4.26 3.66 -4.79
CA GLY A 154 -5.65 3.41 -4.42
C GLY A 154 -6.13 2.00 -4.77
N THR A 155 -5.26 1.01 -4.57
CA THR A 155 -5.56 -0.41 -4.71
C THR A 155 -4.95 -1.19 -3.55
N SER A 156 -5.25 -2.47 -3.44
CA SER A 156 -4.64 -3.39 -2.49
C SER A 156 -4.05 -4.58 -3.25
N THR A 157 -3.00 -5.17 -2.72
CA THR A 157 -2.50 -6.47 -3.18
C THR A 157 -3.44 -7.63 -2.83
N GLY A 158 -4.61 -7.34 -2.27
CA GLY A 158 -5.60 -8.34 -1.86
C GLY A 158 -5.45 -8.74 -0.38
N GLY A 159 -6.36 -9.59 0.06
CA GLY A 159 -6.33 -10.13 1.41
C GLY A 159 -6.78 -9.16 2.49
N PHE A 160 -6.17 -9.28 3.65
CA PHE A 160 -6.58 -8.55 4.87
C PHE A 160 -6.42 -7.03 4.79
N ASP A 161 -5.66 -6.52 3.84
CA ASP A 161 -5.54 -5.07 3.64
C ASP A 161 -6.87 -4.44 3.26
N ILE A 162 -7.71 -5.15 2.46
CA ILE A 162 -9.07 -4.70 2.11
C ILE A 162 -9.96 -4.70 3.34
N VAL A 163 -9.86 -5.74 4.18
CA VAL A 163 -10.63 -5.87 5.44
C VAL A 163 -10.19 -4.78 6.42
N ALA A 164 -8.88 -4.57 6.56
CA ALA A 164 -8.33 -3.55 7.42
C ALA A 164 -8.73 -2.13 6.96
N GLN A 165 -8.75 -1.90 5.65
CA GLN A 165 -9.23 -0.66 5.03
C GLN A 165 -10.72 -0.43 5.34
N TYR A 166 -11.56 -1.44 5.17
CA TYR A 166 -12.98 -1.36 5.50
C TYR A 166 -13.22 -1.03 6.98
N TRP A 167 -12.52 -1.70 7.88
CA TRP A 167 -12.62 -1.46 9.31
C TRP A 167 -12.06 -0.10 9.72
N SER A 168 -10.98 0.34 9.11
CA SER A 168 -10.44 1.68 9.33
C SER A 168 -11.46 2.76 8.96
N PHE A 169 -12.17 2.61 7.84
CA PHE A 169 -13.24 3.54 7.48
C PHE A 169 -14.41 3.51 8.47
N LYS A 170 -14.78 2.33 8.98
CA LYS A 170 -15.97 2.18 9.83
C LYS A 170 -15.70 2.53 11.30
N LYS A 171 -14.54 2.18 11.82
CA LYS A 171 -14.20 2.30 13.26
C LYS A 171 -13.06 3.28 13.54
N GLY A 172 -12.44 3.87 12.53
CA GLY A 172 -11.32 4.81 12.71
C GLY A 172 -10.03 4.20 13.23
N GLN A 173 -9.91 2.85 13.25
CA GLN A 173 -8.71 2.16 13.69
C GLN A 173 -7.62 2.20 12.60
N SER A 174 -6.36 2.13 13.01
CA SER A 174 -5.23 2.06 12.08
C SER A 174 -5.28 0.77 11.26
N VAL A 175 -5.19 0.91 9.94
CA VAL A 175 -5.10 -0.24 9.00
C VAL A 175 -3.92 -1.14 9.36
N GLY A 176 -2.76 -0.54 9.66
CA GLY A 176 -1.54 -1.27 10.01
C GLY A 176 -1.68 -2.12 11.26
N PHE A 177 -2.37 -1.63 12.30
CA PHE A 177 -2.58 -2.40 13.53
C PHE A 177 -3.41 -3.67 13.26
N ILE A 178 -4.49 -3.55 12.48
CA ILE A 178 -5.35 -4.69 12.15
C ILE A 178 -4.59 -5.71 11.30
N SER A 179 -3.91 -5.25 10.25
CA SER A 179 -3.08 -6.12 9.40
C SER A 179 -1.97 -6.81 10.19
N MET A 180 -1.28 -6.08 11.08
CA MET A 180 -0.20 -6.64 11.89
C MET A 180 -0.69 -7.74 12.81
N THR A 181 -1.82 -7.54 13.51
CA THR A 181 -2.41 -8.54 14.41
C THR A 181 -2.75 -9.84 13.66
N LEU A 182 -3.41 -9.72 12.50
CA LEU A 182 -3.76 -10.88 11.68
C LEU A 182 -2.50 -11.60 11.16
N ASN A 183 -1.48 -10.86 10.78
CA ASN A 183 -0.23 -11.43 10.27
C ASN A 183 0.58 -12.15 11.36
N ILE A 184 0.54 -11.69 12.62
CA ILE A 184 1.14 -12.39 13.77
C ILE A 184 0.48 -13.75 13.98
N VAL A 185 -0.85 -13.83 13.85
CA VAL A 185 -1.57 -15.12 13.96
C VAL A 185 -1.11 -16.10 12.88
N ILE A 186 -0.99 -15.63 11.62
CA ILE A 186 -0.47 -16.44 10.51
C ILE A 186 0.96 -16.89 10.78
N ALA A 187 1.84 -15.99 11.21
CA ALA A 187 3.23 -16.29 11.52
C ALA A 187 3.35 -17.37 12.61
N THR A 188 2.52 -17.27 13.66
CA THR A 188 2.49 -18.23 14.76
C THR A 188 1.99 -19.60 14.27
N ALA A 189 0.89 -19.65 13.53
CA ALA A 189 0.35 -20.89 12.96
C ALA A 189 1.37 -21.56 12.03
N GLY A 190 1.98 -20.80 11.12
CA GLY A 190 3.01 -21.29 10.21
C GLY A 190 4.22 -21.87 10.96
N ALA A 191 4.72 -21.16 11.96
CA ALA A 191 5.84 -21.60 12.77
C ALA A 191 5.57 -22.93 13.51
N LEU A 192 4.36 -23.10 14.04
CA LEU A 192 3.95 -24.34 14.71
C LEU A 192 3.81 -25.53 13.76
N ILE A 193 3.39 -25.30 12.51
CA ILE A 193 3.20 -26.34 11.49
C ILE A 193 4.52 -26.80 10.89
N THR A 194 5.44 -25.86 10.63
CA THR A 194 6.73 -26.16 9.96
C THR A 194 7.89 -26.34 10.94
N GLY A 195 7.76 -25.87 12.17
CA GLY A 195 8.78 -26.04 13.20
C GLY A 195 9.08 -27.51 13.48
N GLY A 196 10.37 -27.81 13.65
CA GLY A 196 10.88 -29.17 13.92
C GLY A 196 11.16 -29.98 12.66
N LYS A 197 10.93 -29.44 11.44
CA LYS A 197 11.28 -30.12 10.18
C LYS A 197 12.76 -29.94 9.86
N VAL A 198 13.32 -30.96 9.18
CA VAL A 198 14.69 -30.90 8.64
C VAL A 198 14.61 -30.28 7.24
N HIS A 199 15.29 -29.14 7.03
CA HIS A 199 15.50 -28.53 5.72
C HIS A 199 16.99 -28.50 5.44
N GLY A 200 17.41 -29.05 4.28
CA GLY A 200 18.83 -29.09 3.92
C GLY A 200 19.75 -29.76 4.95
N GLY A 201 19.24 -30.76 5.71
CA GLY A 201 20.00 -31.43 6.78
C GLY A 201 20.04 -30.71 8.12
N VAL A 202 19.44 -29.52 8.23
CA VAL A 202 19.38 -28.71 9.47
C VAL A 202 17.97 -28.76 10.06
N GLN A 203 17.86 -29.07 11.34
CA GLN A 203 16.58 -29.01 12.06
C GLN A 203 16.19 -27.57 12.35
N ILE A 204 15.11 -27.11 11.75
CA ILE A 204 14.62 -25.73 11.87
C ILE A 204 13.55 -25.68 12.95
N GLY A 205 13.85 -25.03 14.09
CA GLY A 205 12.91 -24.84 15.19
C GLY A 205 11.80 -23.85 14.85
N ALA A 206 10.61 -24.04 15.47
CA ALA A 206 9.47 -23.11 15.32
C ALA A 206 9.83 -21.65 15.68
N GLY A 207 10.67 -21.48 16.70
CA GLY A 207 11.14 -20.16 17.11
C GLY A 207 11.93 -19.43 16.01
N LEU A 208 12.72 -20.17 15.22
CA LEU A 208 13.49 -19.60 14.12
C LEU A 208 12.58 -19.16 12.98
N VAL A 209 11.61 -20.01 12.59
CA VAL A 209 10.58 -19.69 11.58
C VAL A 209 9.79 -18.43 12.00
N PHE A 210 9.33 -18.40 13.25
CA PHE A 210 8.62 -17.25 13.81
C PHE A 210 9.49 -15.98 13.78
N SER A 211 10.72 -16.05 14.24
CA SER A 211 11.62 -14.89 14.33
C SER A 211 11.90 -14.27 12.96
N TYR A 212 12.26 -15.06 11.95
CA TYR A 212 12.49 -14.53 10.59
C TYR A 212 11.21 -14.04 9.93
N THR A 213 10.07 -14.68 10.18
CA THR A 213 8.77 -14.17 9.74
C THR A 213 8.47 -12.81 10.38
N MET A 214 8.79 -12.62 11.67
CA MET A 214 8.62 -11.33 12.35
C MET A 214 9.57 -10.26 11.81
N VAL A 215 10.84 -10.57 11.58
CA VAL A 215 11.79 -9.65 10.92
C VAL A 215 11.22 -9.20 9.56
N ARG A 216 10.80 -10.14 8.74
CA ARG A 216 10.17 -9.86 7.45
C ARG A 216 8.94 -8.95 7.61
N LEU A 217 8.04 -9.22 8.58
CA LEU A 217 6.84 -8.41 8.85
C LEU A 217 7.20 -6.97 9.23
N ILE A 218 8.19 -6.80 10.13
CA ILE A 218 8.65 -5.47 10.54
C ILE A 218 9.20 -4.70 9.34
N VAL A 219 10.09 -5.31 8.55
CA VAL A 219 10.66 -4.68 7.36
C VAL A 219 9.57 -4.33 6.35
N THR A 220 8.61 -5.24 6.11
CA THR A 220 7.46 -5.00 5.23
C THR A 220 6.65 -3.79 5.70
N THR A 221 6.34 -3.71 6.99
CA THR A 221 5.55 -2.60 7.55
C THR A 221 6.28 -1.27 7.38
N LEU A 222 7.57 -1.21 7.75
CA LEU A 222 8.38 0.00 7.61
C LEU A 222 8.48 0.46 6.14
N ALA A 223 8.70 -0.48 5.21
CA ALA A 223 8.77 -0.18 3.79
C ALA A 223 7.40 0.28 3.25
N THR A 224 6.31 -0.39 3.65
CA THR A 224 4.95 -0.01 3.28
C THR A 224 4.63 1.41 3.74
N ASP A 225 4.89 1.73 5.01
CA ASP A 225 4.61 3.05 5.57
C ASP A 225 5.43 4.15 4.88
N LYS A 226 6.66 3.85 4.49
CA LYS A 226 7.53 4.81 3.80
C LYS A 226 7.05 5.11 2.36
N VAL A 227 6.53 4.10 1.66
CA VAL A 227 6.02 4.23 0.28
C VAL A 227 4.59 4.73 0.25
N HIS A 228 3.75 4.25 1.18
CA HIS A 228 2.34 4.60 1.28
C HIS A 228 2.15 5.90 2.05
N THR A 229 2.20 7.02 1.34
CA THR A 229 2.01 8.36 1.94
C THR A 229 0.55 8.85 1.89
N ALA A 230 -0.39 8.06 1.36
CA ALA A 230 -1.73 8.53 1.01
C ALA A 230 -2.67 8.86 2.18
N TYR A 231 -2.40 8.34 3.39
CA TYR A 231 -3.21 8.61 4.58
C TYR A 231 -2.61 9.62 5.55
N HIS A 232 -1.51 10.25 5.17
CA HIS A 232 -0.97 11.34 5.95
C HIS A 232 -1.74 12.62 5.67
N TYR A 233 -2.23 13.27 6.72
CA TYR A 233 -2.79 14.60 6.63
C TYR A 233 -1.69 15.62 6.84
N LEU A 234 -1.82 16.73 6.15
CA LEU A 234 -0.94 17.87 6.29
C LEU A 234 -1.75 19.06 6.73
N SER A 235 -1.27 19.78 7.74
CA SER A 235 -1.67 21.15 7.99
C SER A 235 -0.80 22.04 7.12
N VAL A 236 -1.42 22.73 6.18
CA VAL A 236 -0.75 23.67 5.28
C VAL A 236 -1.09 25.08 5.73
N GLU A 237 -0.06 25.87 6.01
CA GLU A 237 -0.16 27.28 6.32
C GLU A 237 0.35 28.09 5.11
N ILE A 238 -0.47 28.97 4.59
CA ILE A 238 -0.16 29.81 3.43
C ILE A 238 -0.18 31.27 3.91
N ILE A 239 0.94 31.95 3.78
CA ILE A 239 1.05 33.37 4.13
C ILE A 239 1.13 34.16 2.82
N THR A 240 0.11 35.02 2.59
CA THR A 240 -0.07 35.70 1.32
C THR A 240 -0.64 37.12 1.51
N GLU A 241 -0.39 37.99 0.54
CA GLU A 241 -1.02 39.30 0.40
C GLU A 241 -2.33 39.22 -0.41
N ASN A 242 -2.52 38.11 -1.18
CA ASN A 242 -3.70 37.91 -2.03
C ASN A 242 -4.58 36.74 -1.53
N PRO A 243 -5.21 36.85 -0.35
CA PRO A 243 -5.88 35.71 0.28
C PRO A 243 -7.17 35.28 -0.44
N LEU A 244 -7.95 36.22 -1.03
CA LEU A 244 -9.30 35.95 -1.51
C LEU A 244 -9.34 34.88 -2.61
N GLU A 245 -8.52 34.99 -3.64
CA GLU A 245 -8.48 34.04 -4.75
C GLU A 245 -7.99 32.63 -4.30
N ILE A 246 -7.05 32.59 -3.36
CA ILE A 246 -6.56 31.33 -2.78
C ILE A 246 -7.69 30.68 -1.96
N ILE A 247 -8.39 31.45 -1.13
CA ILE A 247 -9.52 30.96 -0.32
C ILE A 247 -10.61 30.37 -1.23
N GLU A 248 -11.03 31.11 -2.26
CA GLU A 248 -12.04 30.63 -3.21
C GLU A 248 -11.62 29.32 -3.88
N SER A 249 -10.37 29.25 -4.36
CA SER A 249 -9.86 28.06 -5.00
C SER A 249 -9.81 26.85 -4.04
N VAL A 250 -9.42 27.05 -2.79
CA VAL A 250 -9.37 25.98 -1.78
C VAL A 250 -10.78 25.53 -1.39
N LEU A 251 -11.70 26.47 -1.18
CA LEU A 251 -13.08 26.16 -0.79
C LEU A 251 -13.84 25.44 -1.92
N TYR A 252 -13.81 25.99 -3.14
CA TYR A 252 -14.68 25.53 -4.24
C TYR A 252 -14.03 24.43 -5.09
N LYS A 253 -12.73 24.54 -5.41
CA LYS A 253 -12.05 23.52 -6.23
C LYS A 253 -11.60 22.32 -5.42
N MET A 254 -11.08 22.56 -4.19
CA MET A 254 -10.60 21.49 -3.33
C MET A 254 -11.65 21.01 -2.32
N GLY A 255 -12.70 21.77 -2.05
CA GLY A 255 -13.74 21.43 -1.08
C GLY A 255 -13.17 21.28 0.35
N ARG A 256 -12.21 22.13 0.72
CA ARG A 256 -11.56 22.13 2.04
C ARG A 256 -11.88 23.42 2.79
N GLY A 257 -12.25 23.26 4.07
CA GLY A 257 -12.41 24.40 4.98
C GLY A 257 -11.08 25.08 5.27
N VAL A 258 -11.09 26.39 5.44
CA VAL A 258 -9.90 27.19 5.75
C VAL A 258 -10.11 27.99 7.03
N THR A 259 -9.03 28.22 7.78
CA THR A 259 -9.00 29.10 8.94
C THR A 259 -8.08 30.29 8.64
N LEU A 260 -8.51 31.49 8.92
CA LEU A 260 -7.80 32.73 8.61
C LEU A 260 -7.23 33.35 9.87
N THR A 261 -6.00 33.85 9.79
CA THR A 261 -5.37 34.66 10.85
C THR A 261 -4.64 35.83 10.20
N LYS A 262 -4.86 37.04 10.69
CA LYS A 262 -4.09 38.23 10.29
C LYS A 262 -2.70 38.13 10.92
N VAL A 263 -1.68 38.37 10.13
CA VAL A 263 -0.26 38.33 10.55
C VAL A 263 0.45 39.55 9.95
N SER A 264 1.51 40.01 10.60
CA SER A 264 2.39 41.04 10.05
C SER A 264 3.82 40.49 9.89
N GLY A 265 4.46 40.86 8.81
CA GLY A 265 5.86 40.52 8.61
C GLY A 265 6.76 41.41 9.49
N ALA A 266 7.51 40.85 10.41
CA ALA A 266 8.35 41.59 11.34
C ALA A 266 9.39 42.48 10.64
N TYR A 267 9.86 42.10 9.46
CA TYR A 267 10.85 42.84 8.68
C TYR A 267 10.18 43.90 7.77
N SER A 268 9.09 43.51 7.10
CA SER A 268 8.43 44.39 6.10
C SER A 268 7.35 45.28 6.68
N ASN A 269 6.88 45.02 7.90
CA ASN A 269 5.70 45.63 8.54
C ASN A 269 4.41 45.61 7.66
N VAL A 270 4.37 44.69 6.68
CA VAL A 270 3.20 44.52 5.80
C VAL A 270 2.21 43.57 6.44
N GLU A 271 0.95 43.93 6.46
CA GLU A 271 -0.14 43.03 6.87
C GLU A 271 -0.35 41.95 5.81
N LYS A 272 -0.39 40.71 6.26
CA LYS A 272 -0.65 39.52 5.43
C LYS A 272 -1.73 38.66 6.08
N THR A 273 -2.27 37.76 5.30
CA THR A 273 -3.21 36.75 5.82
C THR A 273 -2.53 35.36 5.82
N LYS A 274 -2.56 34.72 6.98
CA LYS A 274 -2.23 33.29 7.10
C LYS A 274 -3.50 32.49 6.93
N ILE A 275 -3.52 31.62 5.91
CA ILE A 275 -4.58 30.67 5.60
C ILE A 275 -4.10 29.32 6.10
N MET A 276 -4.79 28.70 7.05
CA MET A 276 -4.53 27.34 7.51
C MET A 276 -5.59 26.41 6.94
N VAL A 277 -5.14 25.30 6.34
CA VAL A 277 -6.01 24.27 5.78
C VAL A 277 -5.43 22.89 6.08
N VAL A 278 -6.30 21.92 6.39
CA VAL A 278 -5.91 20.52 6.53
C VAL A 278 -6.29 19.77 5.26
N ILE A 279 -5.30 19.13 4.65
CA ILE A 279 -5.45 18.38 3.41
C ILE A 279 -4.84 16.98 3.55
N SER A 280 -5.14 16.09 2.61
CA SER A 280 -4.38 14.85 2.45
C SER A 280 -3.07 15.13 1.72
N SER A 281 -2.02 14.34 2.01
CA SER A 281 -0.70 14.53 1.39
C SER A 281 -0.72 14.47 -0.14
N TYR A 282 -1.62 13.70 -0.74
CA TYR A 282 -1.78 13.64 -2.20
C TYR A 282 -2.40 14.92 -2.81
N GLU A 283 -3.09 15.74 -2.00
CA GLU A 283 -3.66 17.02 -2.46
C GLU A 283 -2.63 18.15 -2.47
N LEU A 284 -1.46 17.96 -1.82
CA LEU A 284 -0.47 19.01 -1.64
C LEU A 284 0.04 19.56 -2.97
N GLN A 285 0.36 18.67 -3.92
CA GLN A 285 0.90 19.10 -5.22
C GLN A 285 -0.10 19.97 -5.98
N SER A 286 -1.37 19.55 -6.05
CA SER A 286 -2.44 20.33 -6.69
C SER A 286 -2.66 21.68 -5.99
N MET A 287 -2.54 21.71 -4.65
CA MET A 287 -2.63 22.94 -3.88
C MET A 287 -1.48 23.90 -4.20
N LEU A 288 -0.25 23.41 -4.25
CA LEU A 288 0.92 24.21 -4.60
C LEU A 288 0.83 24.78 -6.00
N GLU A 289 0.31 24.02 -6.96
CA GLU A 289 0.07 24.50 -8.33
C GLU A 289 -0.98 25.64 -8.37
N ILE A 290 -2.04 25.53 -7.57
CA ILE A 290 -3.06 26.58 -7.44
C ILE A 290 -2.44 27.83 -6.84
N ILE A 291 -1.71 27.70 -5.73
CA ILE A 291 -1.08 28.84 -5.04
C ILE A 291 -0.08 29.53 -5.95
N ASN A 292 0.80 28.80 -6.61
CA ASN A 292 1.81 29.36 -7.52
C ASN A 292 1.22 30.12 -8.72
N LYS A 293 0.02 29.72 -9.18
CA LYS A 293 -0.68 30.44 -10.27
C LYS A 293 -1.27 31.77 -9.79
N ILE A 294 -1.63 31.87 -8.52
CA ILE A 294 -2.31 33.04 -7.94
C ILE A 294 -1.28 34.00 -7.34
N ASP A 295 -0.38 33.47 -6.52
CA ASP A 295 0.62 34.28 -5.82
C ASP A 295 1.96 33.52 -5.74
N GLN A 296 2.89 33.87 -6.62
CA GLN A 296 4.24 33.28 -6.66
C GLN A 296 5.10 33.67 -5.44
N LYS A 297 4.71 34.71 -4.69
CA LYS A 297 5.41 35.18 -3.50
C LYS A 297 4.81 34.60 -2.21
N ALA A 298 3.74 33.81 -2.30
CA ALA A 298 3.13 33.18 -1.15
C ALA A 298 4.13 32.24 -0.44
N PHE A 299 4.20 32.36 0.88
CA PHE A 299 5.04 31.48 1.70
C PHE A 299 4.19 30.31 2.22
N VAL A 300 4.58 29.09 1.90
CA VAL A 300 3.82 27.89 2.22
C VAL A 300 4.62 26.98 3.15
N ILE A 301 4.02 26.63 4.30
CA ILE A 301 4.55 25.68 5.26
C ILE A 301 3.62 24.48 5.31
N SER A 302 4.16 23.26 5.17
CA SER A 302 3.40 22.04 5.37
C SER A 302 3.95 21.25 6.55
N ARG A 303 3.05 20.80 7.45
CA ARG A 303 3.42 19.99 8.62
C ARG A 303 2.55 18.74 8.68
N PRO A 304 3.13 17.55 8.99
CA PRO A 304 2.34 16.34 9.15
C PRO A 304 1.42 16.43 10.37
N VAL A 305 0.18 15.99 10.20
CA VAL A 305 -0.84 15.93 11.26
C VAL A 305 -1.13 14.46 11.55
N LYS A 306 -0.93 14.03 12.79
CA LYS A 306 -1.16 12.63 13.17
C LYS A 306 -2.64 12.25 13.12
N ASN A 307 -3.51 13.10 13.68
CA ASN A 307 -4.95 12.83 13.77
C ASN A 307 -5.75 14.11 13.50
N VAL A 308 -6.86 13.95 12.81
CA VAL A 308 -7.86 15.00 12.61
C VAL A 308 -9.18 14.50 13.13
N HIS A 309 -9.75 15.21 14.10
CA HIS A 309 -11.05 14.93 14.71
C HIS A 309 -12.05 16.05 14.41
N GLY A 310 -13.34 15.73 14.45
CA GLY A 310 -14.41 16.70 14.22
C GLY A 310 -14.97 16.66 12.80
N ASN A 311 -15.48 17.80 12.32
CA ASN A 311 -16.17 17.90 11.02
C ASN A 311 -15.16 17.96 9.85
N PHE A 312 -14.34 16.93 9.71
CA PHE A 312 -13.39 16.79 8.62
C PHE A 312 -13.84 15.66 7.67
N LYS A 313 -14.25 16.04 6.46
CA LYS A 313 -14.63 15.06 5.43
C LYS A 313 -13.39 14.38 4.87
N ARG A 314 -13.18 13.13 5.22
CA ARG A 314 -12.15 12.28 4.59
C ARG A 314 -12.56 12.03 3.14
N LYS A 315 -11.82 12.56 2.18
CA LYS A 315 -12.04 12.21 0.78
C LYS A 315 -11.60 10.77 0.58
N ARG A 316 -12.48 9.95 0.02
CA ARG A 316 -12.11 8.61 -0.46
C ARG A 316 -11.15 8.81 -1.64
N ILE A 317 -10.09 8.01 -1.69
CA ILE A 317 -9.25 7.94 -2.89
C ILE A 317 -10.15 7.37 -3.99
N ALA A 318 -10.57 8.25 -4.87
CA ALA A 318 -11.50 7.91 -5.95
C ALA A 318 -10.72 7.31 -7.13
#